data_932e46f4fcdbea1f43b529962cf07f0b
#
_entry.id   932e46f4fcdbea1f43b529962cf07f0b
#
_cell.length_a   1.000
_cell.length_b   1.000
_cell.length_c   1.000
_cell.angle_alpha   90.00
_cell.angle_beta   90.00
_cell.angle_gamma   90.00
#
_symmetry.space_group_name_H-M   'P 1'
#
loop_
_entity.id
_entity.type
_entity.pdbx_description
1 polymer ?
#
loop_
_entity_poly.entity_id
_entity_poly.type
_entity_poly.pdbx_seq_one_letter_code
_entity_poly.pdbx_strand_id
1 'polypeptide(L)'
;MGFTLGALVTQVVSFFVKLVISYAIGKVFQDRSQSRMKADQAAAASARAVMVNKSSNNSSIPIVYGKTRIGGARAYIDTSDGAGVLSGDEYLNIALTMAEGEIGDIKQLWFDDVVVWDIDNGGTFTNGGLSGFISTYAPALNNGDIVFHSGSDTQTVDTVLKNSIGASVWTNNHRLQGIAYIAFKLKADPEIFKGGVPLVTAVVEGRKMQNVSNIFAGATIPSTLFSAADANPVDVLYDYLSNLRFGKGLEHDSNGNYLAGLHVDLASFKAAKIKTFNFFKINGVVPTSQPIYDNINEILESMNGVL
;
A
#
# COMPACT_ATOMS: atom_id res chain seq x y z
N MET A 1 42.72 53.01 37.04
CA MET A 1 42.33 51.60 36.70
C MET A 1 42.87 51.27 35.32
N GLY A 2 44.02 50.58 35.29
CA GLY A 2 44.66 50.23 34.02
C GLY A 2 44.09 48.94 33.45
N PHE A 3 43.33 49.04 32.37
CA PHE A 3 43.01 47.88 31.59
C PHE A 3 44.27 47.41 30.85
N THR A 4 44.74 46.22 31.13
CA THR A 4 45.86 45.62 30.41
C THR A 4 45.46 45.28 29.02
N LEU A 5 46.25 45.57 28.00
CA LEU A 5 46.03 45.29 26.59
C LEU A 5 45.68 43.80 26.37
N GLY A 6 46.25 42.90 27.20
CA GLY A 6 45.96 41.46 27.18
C GLY A 6 44.51 41.11 27.55
N ALA A 7 43.89 41.80 28.50
CA ALA A 7 42.49 41.54 28.88
C ALA A 7 41.52 41.96 27.77
N LEU A 8 41.84 43.03 27.03
CA LEU A 8 41.04 43.48 25.90
C LEU A 8 41.10 42.51 24.70
N VAL A 9 42.31 42.03 24.40
CA VAL A 9 42.51 41.02 23.34
C VAL A 9 41.76 39.72 23.67
N THR A 10 41.81 39.23 24.91
CA THR A 10 41.12 38.01 25.32
C THR A 10 39.60 38.17 25.23
N GLN A 11 39.04 39.33 25.59
CA GLN A 11 37.60 39.57 25.44
C GLN A 11 37.16 39.63 23.97
N VAL A 12 37.93 40.31 23.11
CA VAL A 12 37.64 40.38 21.67
C VAL A 12 37.70 39.01 21.02
N VAL A 13 38.74 38.21 21.29
CA VAL A 13 38.87 36.84 20.77
C VAL A 13 37.72 35.96 21.26
N SER A 14 37.34 36.04 22.55
CA SER A 14 36.21 35.25 23.07
C SER A 14 34.89 35.67 22.44
N PHE A 15 34.68 36.92 22.12
CA PHE A 15 33.49 37.41 21.42
C PHE A 15 33.42 36.89 20.00
N PHE A 16 34.51 36.93 19.23
CA PHE A 16 34.54 36.37 17.87
C PHE A 16 34.35 34.86 17.88
N VAL A 17 34.96 34.11 18.78
CA VAL A 17 34.77 32.67 18.93
C VAL A 17 33.30 32.34 19.23
N LYS A 18 32.65 33.04 20.14
CA LYS A 18 31.22 32.88 20.44
C LYS A 18 30.35 33.21 19.23
N LEU A 19 30.66 34.23 18.47
CA LEU A 19 29.92 34.65 17.28
C LEU A 19 30.03 33.62 16.17
N VAL A 20 31.23 33.07 15.93
CA VAL A 20 31.46 31.97 14.93
C VAL A 20 30.74 30.68 15.34
N ILE A 21 30.78 30.30 16.62
CA ILE A 21 30.08 29.14 17.13
C ILE A 21 28.57 29.32 17.00
N SER A 22 28.02 30.50 17.36
CA SER A 22 26.59 30.79 17.22
C SER A 22 26.14 30.78 15.79
N TYR A 23 26.93 31.28 14.84
CA TYR A 23 26.64 31.22 13.41
C TYR A 23 26.67 29.77 12.88
N ALA A 24 27.68 28.99 13.25
CA ALA A 24 27.80 27.59 12.84
C ALA A 24 26.64 26.73 13.37
N ILE A 25 26.28 26.93 14.65
CA ILE A 25 25.12 26.25 15.25
C ILE A 25 23.82 26.67 14.54
N GLY A 26 23.63 27.98 14.31
CA GLY A 26 22.44 28.48 13.59
C GLY A 26 22.31 27.87 12.20
N LYS A 27 23.41 27.79 11.46
CA LYS A 27 23.41 27.15 10.12
C LYS A 27 23.09 25.69 10.18
N VAL A 28 23.64 24.94 11.13
CA VAL A 28 23.31 23.49 11.31
C VAL A 28 21.84 23.28 11.65
N PHE A 29 21.26 24.13 12.50
CA PHE A 29 19.82 24.05 12.81
C PHE A 29 18.95 24.42 11.61
N GLN A 30 19.35 25.41 10.81
CA GLN A 30 18.63 25.82 9.61
C GLN A 30 18.68 24.73 8.54
N ASP A 31 19.85 24.12 8.30
CA ASP A 31 20.01 23.04 7.34
C ASP A 31 19.19 21.79 7.76
N ARG A 32 19.17 21.46 9.06
CA ARG A 32 18.35 20.35 9.58
C ARG A 32 16.85 20.63 9.45
N SER A 33 16.40 21.85 9.72
CA SER A 33 14.99 22.22 9.58
C SER A 33 14.53 22.18 8.12
N GLN A 34 15.36 22.66 7.19
CA GLN A 34 15.08 22.59 5.74
C GLN A 34 15.07 21.15 5.24
N SER A 35 15.98 20.29 5.70
CA SER A 35 16.01 18.87 5.34
C SER A 35 14.77 18.14 5.85
N ARG A 36 14.31 18.43 7.08
CA ARG A 36 13.06 17.87 7.62
C ARG A 36 11.85 18.35 6.84
N MET A 37 11.71 19.63 6.55
CA MET A 37 10.60 20.15 5.74
C MET A 37 10.56 19.53 4.34
N LYS A 38 11.70 19.31 3.69
CA LYS A 38 11.78 18.63 2.40
C LYS A 38 11.36 17.16 2.51
N ALA A 39 11.79 16.46 3.57
CA ALA A 39 11.40 15.07 3.83
C ALA A 39 9.90 14.96 4.11
N ASP A 40 9.33 15.87 4.94
CA ASP A 40 7.91 15.91 5.24
C ASP A 40 7.06 16.22 4.00
N GLN A 41 7.53 17.14 3.14
CA GLN A 41 6.88 17.45 1.86
C GLN A 41 6.95 16.26 0.89
N ALA A 42 8.09 15.57 0.81
CA ALA A 42 8.24 14.37 -0.01
C ALA A 42 7.35 13.22 0.50
N ALA A 43 7.29 13.02 1.82
CA ALA A 43 6.41 12.02 2.44
C ALA A 43 4.93 12.35 2.20
N ALA A 44 4.53 13.62 2.32
CA ALA A 44 3.16 14.06 2.03
C ALA A 44 2.81 13.90 0.54
N ALA A 45 3.75 14.19 -0.37
CA ALA A 45 3.56 13.98 -1.80
C ALA A 45 3.44 12.50 -2.16
N SER A 46 4.25 11.63 -1.54
CA SER A 46 4.19 10.18 -1.69
C SER A 46 2.86 9.62 -1.17
N ALA A 47 2.41 10.07 0.00
CA ALA A 47 1.13 9.67 0.57
C ALA A 47 -0.05 10.07 -0.33
N ARG A 48 -0.02 11.27 -0.92
CA ARG A 48 -1.03 11.71 -1.88
C ARG A 48 -0.99 10.86 -3.17
N ALA A 49 0.20 10.54 -3.68
CA ALA A 49 0.35 9.71 -4.87
C ALA A 49 -0.21 8.29 -4.69
N VAL A 50 -0.18 7.76 -3.46
CA VAL A 50 -0.76 6.45 -3.10
C VAL A 50 -2.30 6.49 -3.09
N MET A 51 -2.91 7.64 -2.80
CA MET A 51 -4.36 7.79 -2.70
C MET A 51 -5.05 8.26 -4.00
N VAL A 52 -4.31 8.45 -5.09
CA VAL A 52 -4.88 8.89 -6.37
C VAL A 52 -5.15 7.70 -7.27
N ASN A 53 -6.32 7.68 -7.94
CA ASN A 53 -6.59 6.69 -8.99
C ASN A 53 -5.77 6.99 -10.24
N LYS A 54 -4.78 6.17 -10.51
CA LYS A 54 -3.92 6.31 -11.68
C LYS A 54 -4.65 5.78 -12.93
N SER A 55 -4.58 6.50 -14.03
CA SER A 55 -5.19 6.11 -15.30
C SER A 55 -4.16 5.92 -16.43
N SER A 56 -2.90 5.71 -16.08
CA SER A 56 -1.83 5.46 -17.04
C SER A 56 -1.68 3.96 -17.32
N ASN A 57 -1.50 3.60 -18.59
CA ASN A 57 -1.24 2.21 -19.00
C ASN A 57 0.07 1.63 -18.42
N ASN A 58 0.91 2.47 -17.83
CA ASN A 58 2.19 2.08 -17.21
C ASN A 58 2.22 2.41 -15.72
N SER A 59 1.09 2.34 -15.03
CA SER A 59 1.06 2.53 -13.58
C SER A 59 1.54 1.27 -12.86
N SER A 60 2.58 1.40 -12.05
CA SER A 60 3.02 0.32 -11.17
C SER A 60 1.97 0.02 -10.11
N ILE A 61 1.68 -1.26 -9.88
CA ILE A 61 0.80 -1.72 -8.81
C ILE A 61 1.67 -1.90 -7.57
N PRO A 62 1.36 -1.26 -6.44
CA PRO A 62 2.18 -1.32 -5.25
C PRO A 62 1.98 -2.63 -4.47
N ILE A 63 2.97 -2.98 -3.64
CA ILE A 63 2.81 -3.98 -2.59
C ILE A 63 2.35 -3.25 -1.32
N VAL A 64 1.34 -3.78 -0.65
CA VAL A 64 0.80 -3.18 0.57
C VAL A 64 1.09 -4.09 1.75
N TYR A 65 1.66 -3.54 2.82
CA TYR A 65 1.87 -4.26 4.07
C TYR A 65 1.15 -3.57 5.23
N GLY A 66 0.60 -4.36 6.14
CA GLY A 66 -0.17 -3.85 7.26
C GLY A 66 -1.52 -3.24 6.82
N LYS A 67 -2.08 -2.35 7.63
CA LYS A 67 -3.37 -1.69 7.37
C LYS A 67 -3.13 -0.27 6.87
N THR A 68 -3.54 0.04 5.64
CA THR A 68 -3.37 1.39 5.08
C THR A 68 -4.48 1.76 4.09
N ARG A 69 -4.69 3.07 3.90
CA ARG A 69 -5.60 3.60 2.89
C ARG A 69 -4.83 3.84 1.59
N ILE A 70 -5.30 3.25 0.50
CA ILE A 70 -4.69 3.36 -0.82
C ILE A 70 -5.74 3.71 -1.88
N GLY A 71 -5.31 4.39 -2.93
CA GLY A 71 -5.99 4.46 -4.22
C GLY A 71 -5.53 3.30 -5.10
N GLY A 72 -6.14 3.17 -6.27
CA GLY A 72 -5.80 2.10 -7.21
C GLY A 72 -5.42 2.63 -8.59
N ALA A 73 -4.95 1.73 -9.46
CA ALA A 73 -4.79 2.02 -10.87
C ALA A 73 -6.01 1.46 -11.64
N ARG A 74 -6.58 2.27 -12.53
CA ARG A 74 -7.69 1.82 -13.38
C ARG A 74 -7.16 0.88 -14.46
N ALA A 75 -7.44 -0.42 -14.31
CA ALA A 75 -7.11 -1.44 -15.30
C ALA A 75 -8.14 -1.47 -16.44
N TYR A 76 -9.40 -1.14 -16.13
CA TYR A 76 -10.48 -1.08 -17.11
C TYR A 76 -11.51 -0.04 -16.68
N ILE A 77 -12.10 0.64 -17.66
CA ILE A 77 -13.23 1.56 -17.49
C ILE A 77 -14.05 1.57 -18.77
N ASP A 78 -15.34 1.39 -18.64
CA ASP A 78 -16.30 1.44 -19.74
C ASP A 78 -17.71 1.71 -19.22
N THR A 79 -18.64 2.00 -20.11
CA THR A 79 -20.06 2.19 -19.80
C THR A 79 -20.87 1.03 -20.33
N SER A 80 -22.06 0.81 -19.77
CA SER A 80 -23.00 -0.19 -20.23
C SER A 80 -24.45 0.27 -20.05
N ASP A 81 -25.34 -0.27 -20.88
CA ASP A 81 -26.76 -0.03 -20.80
C ASP A 81 -27.41 -0.83 -19.66
N GLY A 82 -28.47 -0.28 -19.06
CA GLY A 82 -29.35 -0.99 -18.18
C GLY A 82 -30.27 -1.97 -18.93
N ALA A 83 -30.76 -2.99 -18.24
CA ALA A 83 -31.71 -3.92 -18.82
C ALA A 83 -33.00 -3.21 -19.24
N GLY A 84 -33.32 -3.26 -20.54
CA GLY A 84 -34.53 -2.67 -21.10
C GLY A 84 -34.41 -1.23 -21.57
N VAL A 85 -33.22 -0.65 -21.57
CA VAL A 85 -32.96 0.71 -22.12
C VAL A 85 -32.40 0.59 -23.54
N LEU A 86 -33.00 1.28 -24.50
CA LEU A 86 -32.66 1.19 -25.92
C LEU A 86 -31.39 2.00 -26.30
N SER A 87 -30.92 2.86 -25.43
CA SER A 87 -29.65 3.59 -25.57
C SER A 87 -29.37 4.37 -24.28
N GLY A 88 -28.17 4.29 -23.78
CA GLY A 88 -27.68 5.16 -22.72
C GLY A 88 -26.70 4.47 -21.80
N ASP A 89 -25.63 5.16 -21.50
CA ASP A 89 -24.59 4.78 -20.55
C ASP A 89 -25.14 4.83 -19.12
N GLU A 90 -26.01 3.88 -18.76
CA GLU A 90 -26.68 3.88 -17.43
C GLU A 90 -25.73 3.47 -16.33
N TYR A 91 -24.74 2.64 -16.64
CA TYR A 91 -23.78 2.14 -15.66
C TYR A 91 -22.35 2.42 -16.10
N LEU A 92 -21.52 2.83 -15.13
CA LEU A 92 -20.08 2.94 -15.25
C LEU A 92 -19.45 1.70 -14.65
N ASN A 93 -18.65 0.99 -15.43
CA ASN A 93 -17.96 -0.24 -15.06
C ASN A 93 -16.47 0.05 -14.91
N ILE A 94 -15.89 -0.29 -13.75
CA ILE A 94 -14.47 -0.04 -13.45
C ILE A 94 -13.86 -1.30 -12.85
N ALA A 95 -12.67 -1.71 -13.32
CA ALA A 95 -11.75 -2.57 -12.58
C ALA A 95 -10.59 -1.73 -12.04
N LEU A 96 -10.50 -1.59 -10.73
CA LEU A 96 -9.50 -0.81 -10.03
C LEU A 96 -8.52 -1.73 -9.31
N THR A 97 -7.28 -1.85 -9.82
CA THR A 97 -6.23 -2.67 -9.17
C THR A 97 -5.70 -1.95 -7.95
N MET A 98 -5.59 -2.65 -6.83
CA MET A 98 -5.23 -2.07 -5.55
C MET A 98 -3.81 -2.44 -5.13
N ALA A 99 -3.46 -3.72 -5.14
CA ALA A 99 -2.20 -4.21 -4.64
C ALA A 99 -1.68 -5.43 -5.42
N GLU A 100 -0.37 -5.56 -5.45
CA GLU A 100 0.35 -6.73 -5.95
C GLU A 100 0.31 -7.85 -4.92
N GLY A 101 -0.06 -9.06 -5.37
CA GLY A 101 -0.19 -10.26 -4.55
C GLY A 101 -1.52 -10.37 -3.79
N GLU A 102 -1.68 -11.48 -3.09
CA GLU A 102 -2.87 -11.72 -2.27
C GLU A 102 -2.80 -10.88 -1.00
N ILE A 103 -3.84 -10.06 -0.76
CA ILE A 103 -4.02 -9.25 0.44
C ILE A 103 -5.08 -9.86 1.36
N GLY A 104 -5.12 -9.41 2.61
CA GLY A 104 -6.07 -9.92 3.60
C GLY A 104 -7.50 -9.55 3.27
N ASP A 105 -7.83 -8.30 3.48
CA ASP A 105 -9.23 -7.88 3.45
C ASP A 105 -9.38 -6.40 3.12
N ILE A 106 -10.59 -6.02 2.66
CA ILE A 106 -11.00 -4.62 2.62
C ILE A 106 -11.73 -4.28 3.92
N LYS A 107 -11.40 -3.12 4.50
CA LYS A 107 -12.02 -2.64 5.76
C LYS A 107 -12.94 -1.46 5.53
N GLN A 108 -12.57 -0.54 4.64
CA GLN A 108 -13.36 0.62 4.29
C GLN A 108 -13.23 0.94 2.80
N LEU A 109 -14.31 1.45 2.22
CA LEU A 109 -14.34 2.02 0.89
C LEU A 109 -14.72 3.50 0.97
N TRP A 110 -14.03 4.33 0.22
CA TRP A 110 -14.20 5.78 0.22
C TRP A 110 -14.40 6.30 -1.21
N PHE A 111 -15.35 7.21 -1.37
CA PHE A 111 -15.54 8.00 -2.58
C PHE A 111 -15.35 9.47 -2.23
N ASP A 112 -14.42 10.17 -2.91
CA ASP A 112 -14.15 11.61 -2.70
C ASP A 112 -14.02 12.00 -1.22
N ASP A 113 -13.25 11.23 -0.44
CA ASP A 113 -13.09 11.41 1.01
C ASP A 113 -14.33 11.14 1.89
N VAL A 114 -15.41 10.61 1.32
CA VAL A 114 -16.59 10.13 2.06
C VAL A 114 -16.54 8.62 2.20
N VAL A 115 -16.70 8.10 3.42
CA VAL A 115 -16.85 6.66 3.67
C VAL A 115 -18.16 6.21 3.07
N VAL A 116 -18.12 5.28 2.12
CA VAL A 116 -19.30 4.70 1.48
C VAL A 116 -19.63 3.30 2.00
N TRP A 117 -18.63 2.61 2.52
CA TRP A 117 -18.77 1.29 3.12
C TRP A 117 -17.70 1.08 4.19
N ASP A 118 -18.08 0.43 5.30
CA ASP A 118 -17.20 0.16 6.44
C ASP A 118 -17.64 -1.14 7.11
N ILE A 119 -16.75 -2.13 7.23
CA ILE A 119 -17.05 -3.43 7.81
C ILE A 119 -17.40 -3.34 9.30
N ASP A 120 -16.80 -2.39 10.00
CA ASP A 120 -17.03 -2.18 11.44
C ASP A 120 -18.31 -1.38 11.71
N ASN A 121 -18.92 -0.81 10.65
CA ASN A 121 -20.13 0.03 10.75
C ASN A 121 -21.28 -0.50 9.85
N GLY A 122 -21.56 -1.79 9.97
CA GLY A 122 -22.70 -2.44 9.30
C GLY A 122 -22.45 -2.87 7.85
N GLY A 123 -21.28 -2.61 7.32
CA GLY A 123 -20.86 -3.15 6.02
C GLY A 123 -20.68 -4.67 6.10
N THR A 124 -21.12 -5.38 5.08
CA THR A 124 -20.93 -6.83 4.94
C THR A 124 -20.48 -7.15 3.52
N PHE A 125 -19.86 -8.31 3.32
CA PHE A 125 -19.61 -8.82 1.99
C PHE A 125 -19.80 -10.34 1.91
N THR A 126 -20.29 -10.79 0.77
CA THR A 126 -20.49 -12.21 0.50
C THR A 126 -19.88 -12.54 -0.86
N ASN A 127 -18.97 -13.52 -0.89
CA ASN A 127 -18.22 -13.88 -2.10
C ASN A 127 -17.53 -12.67 -2.77
N GLY A 128 -17.04 -11.73 -1.96
CA GLY A 128 -16.41 -10.48 -2.41
C GLY A 128 -17.38 -9.32 -2.68
N GLY A 129 -18.66 -9.56 -2.89
CA GLY A 129 -19.65 -8.52 -3.14
C GLY A 129 -19.98 -7.71 -1.87
N LEU A 130 -19.83 -6.39 -1.94
CA LEU A 130 -20.09 -5.47 -0.82
C LEU A 130 -21.57 -5.14 -0.72
N SER A 131 -22.04 -4.98 0.50
CA SER A 131 -23.39 -4.55 0.86
C SER A 131 -23.40 -3.76 2.18
N GLY A 132 -24.51 -3.09 2.48
CA GLY A 132 -24.60 -2.24 3.68
C GLY A 132 -23.87 -0.90 3.52
N PHE A 133 -24.12 -0.19 2.42
CA PHE A 133 -23.55 1.13 2.16
C PHE A 133 -24.14 2.20 3.07
N ILE A 134 -23.28 3.12 3.56
CA ILE A 134 -23.56 4.02 4.69
C ILE A 134 -23.53 5.51 4.36
N SER A 135 -23.59 5.92 3.13
CA SER A 135 -23.43 7.33 2.76
C SER A 135 -24.55 7.84 1.84
N THR A 136 -24.46 9.13 1.49
CA THR A 136 -25.31 9.75 0.46
C THR A 136 -25.18 9.07 -0.90
N TYR A 137 -24.11 8.32 -1.13
CA TYR A 137 -23.90 7.51 -2.33
C TYR A 137 -24.73 6.22 -2.35
N ALA A 138 -25.25 5.78 -1.19
CA ALA A 138 -25.97 4.50 -1.09
C ALA A 138 -27.10 4.32 -2.11
N PRO A 139 -27.89 5.34 -2.52
CA PRO A 139 -28.91 5.19 -3.53
C PRO A 139 -28.38 4.81 -4.94
N ALA A 140 -27.12 5.13 -5.26
CA ALA A 140 -26.48 4.75 -6.52
C ALA A 140 -25.70 3.43 -6.43
N LEU A 141 -25.63 2.82 -5.25
CA LEU A 141 -24.84 1.62 -4.97
C LEU A 141 -25.78 0.47 -4.62
N ASN A 142 -25.86 -0.53 -5.50
CA ASN A 142 -26.60 -1.74 -5.19
C ASN A 142 -25.71 -2.75 -4.48
N ASN A 143 -26.31 -3.56 -3.61
CA ASN A 143 -25.62 -4.65 -2.94
C ASN A 143 -25.08 -5.65 -3.99
N GLY A 144 -23.79 -5.91 -3.91
CA GLY A 144 -23.11 -6.83 -4.82
C GLY A 144 -22.65 -6.23 -6.15
N ASP A 145 -22.96 -4.96 -6.47
CA ASP A 145 -22.44 -4.26 -7.66
C ASP A 145 -21.00 -3.75 -7.49
N ILE A 146 -20.47 -3.81 -6.26
CA ILE A 146 -19.05 -3.59 -5.95
C ILE A 146 -18.49 -4.88 -5.38
N VAL A 147 -17.45 -5.42 -6.01
CA VAL A 147 -16.86 -6.73 -5.66
C VAL A 147 -15.38 -6.56 -5.39
N PHE A 148 -14.94 -7.01 -4.22
CA PHE A 148 -13.54 -7.09 -3.85
C PHE A 148 -12.96 -8.44 -4.19
N HIS A 149 -11.83 -8.45 -4.88
CA HIS A 149 -11.00 -9.61 -5.20
C HIS A 149 -9.65 -9.49 -4.51
N SER A 150 -9.31 -10.47 -3.67
CA SER A 150 -8.13 -10.41 -2.81
C SER A 150 -6.78 -10.55 -3.51
N GLY A 151 -6.76 -10.96 -4.77
CA GLY A 151 -5.50 -11.23 -5.48
C GLY A 151 -4.99 -12.66 -5.34
N SER A 152 -5.86 -13.60 -4.97
CA SER A 152 -5.51 -15.03 -4.91
C SER A 152 -5.08 -15.57 -6.27
N ASP A 153 -4.12 -16.49 -6.31
CA ASP A 153 -3.68 -17.18 -7.53
C ASP A 153 -4.78 -18.08 -8.13
N THR A 154 -5.82 -18.39 -7.35
CA THR A 154 -6.99 -19.17 -7.77
C THR A 154 -8.22 -18.33 -8.06
N GLN A 155 -8.11 -16.97 -7.99
CA GLN A 155 -9.27 -16.13 -8.20
C GLN A 155 -9.85 -16.26 -9.60
N THR A 156 -11.17 -16.19 -9.67
CA THR A 156 -11.95 -16.31 -10.90
C THR A 156 -12.21 -14.93 -11.50
N VAL A 157 -12.76 -14.93 -12.73
CA VAL A 157 -13.22 -13.70 -13.39
C VAL A 157 -14.34 -13.05 -12.58
N ASP A 158 -14.33 -11.72 -12.52
CA ASP A 158 -15.45 -10.96 -11.95
C ASP A 158 -16.71 -11.12 -12.79
N THR A 159 -17.79 -11.56 -12.16
CA THR A 159 -19.06 -11.84 -12.83
C THR A 159 -19.91 -10.58 -13.02
N VAL A 160 -19.75 -9.56 -12.18
CA VAL A 160 -20.48 -8.29 -12.28
C VAL A 160 -20.04 -7.55 -13.54
N LEU A 161 -18.74 -7.39 -13.73
CA LEU A 161 -18.19 -6.79 -14.95
C LEU A 161 -18.54 -7.63 -16.18
N LYS A 162 -18.33 -8.96 -16.11
CA LYS A 162 -18.61 -9.85 -17.23
C LYS A 162 -20.06 -9.78 -17.70
N ASN A 163 -21.01 -9.70 -16.77
CA ASN A 163 -22.42 -9.63 -17.08
C ASN A 163 -22.85 -8.22 -17.55
N SER A 164 -22.18 -7.17 -17.04
CA SER A 164 -22.51 -5.78 -17.36
C SER A 164 -21.99 -5.36 -18.75
N ILE A 165 -20.73 -5.67 -19.06
CA ILE A 165 -20.06 -5.22 -20.30
C ILE A 165 -20.01 -6.30 -21.38
N GLY A 166 -20.43 -7.53 -21.05
CA GLY A 166 -20.47 -8.67 -21.96
C GLY A 166 -19.25 -9.58 -21.93
N ALA A 167 -19.52 -10.88 -22.07
CA ALA A 167 -18.51 -11.93 -21.98
C ALA A 167 -17.49 -11.94 -23.13
N SER A 168 -17.74 -11.23 -24.22
CA SER A 168 -16.79 -11.01 -25.32
C SER A 168 -15.73 -9.98 -24.99
N VAL A 169 -16.03 -9.02 -24.10
CA VAL A 169 -15.13 -7.96 -23.65
C VAL A 169 -14.41 -8.37 -22.38
N TRP A 170 -15.16 -8.71 -21.31
CA TRP A 170 -14.60 -9.23 -20.07
C TRP A 170 -14.72 -10.75 -20.01
N THR A 171 -13.71 -11.42 -20.56
CA THR A 171 -13.72 -12.87 -20.75
C THR A 171 -13.29 -13.63 -19.49
N ASN A 172 -13.41 -14.96 -19.49
CA ASN A 172 -12.93 -15.84 -18.42
C ASN A 172 -11.40 -15.74 -18.17
N ASN A 173 -10.66 -15.11 -19.08
CA ASN A 173 -9.21 -14.90 -18.93
C ASN A 173 -8.86 -13.64 -18.11
N HIS A 174 -9.81 -12.72 -17.90
CA HIS A 174 -9.62 -11.50 -17.10
C HIS A 174 -9.76 -11.76 -15.60
N ARG A 175 -8.92 -12.67 -15.08
CA ARG A 175 -8.96 -13.08 -13.67
C ARG A 175 -8.14 -12.19 -12.77
N LEU A 176 -7.14 -11.48 -13.29
CA LEU A 176 -6.19 -10.67 -12.54
C LEU A 176 -5.55 -11.44 -11.35
N GLN A 177 -5.23 -12.73 -11.56
CA GLN A 177 -4.61 -13.58 -10.54
C GLN A 177 -3.30 -12.95 -10.04
N GLY A 178 -3.08 -13.00 -8.73
CA GLY A 178 -1.96 -12.35 -8.08
C GLY A 178 -2.08 -10.82 -7.97
N ILE A 179 -3.24 -10.23 -8.29
CA ILE A 179 -3.51 -8.79 -8.17
C ILE A 179 -4.83 -8.59 -7.43
N ALA A 180 -4.76 -7.90 -6.29
CA ALA A 180 -5.97 -7.49 -5.60
C ALA A 180 -6.62 -6.31 -6.33
N TYR A 181 -7.94 -6.39 -6.55
CA TYR A 181 -8.68 -5.34 -7.25
C TYR A 181 -10.12 -5.23 -6.75
N ILE A 182 -10.75 -4.11 -7.07
CA ILE A 182 -12.16 -3.88 -6.83
C ILE A 182 -12.84 -3.70 -8.19
N ALA A 183 -13.89 -4.46 -8.43
CA ALA A 183 -14.79 -4.30 -9.56
C ALA A 183 -15.98 -3.44 -9.15
N PHE A 184 -16.35 -2.48 -9.99
CA PHE A 184 -17.46 -1.57 -9.78
C PHE A 184 -18.42 -1.61 -10.95
N LYS A 185 -19.71 -1.64 -10.64
CA LYS A 185 -20.82 -1.29 -11.52
C LYS A 185 -21.61 -0.18 -10.85
N LEU A 186 -21.36 1.06 -11.22
CA LEU A 186 -21.95 2.24 -10.60
C LEU A 186 -23.05 2.77 -11.50
N LYS A 187 -24.25 3.00 -10.94
CA LYS A 187 -25.33 3.65 -11.68
C LYS A 187 -24.96 5.12 -11.94
N ALA A 188 -25.06 5.55 -13.20
CA ALA A 188 -24.83 6.93 -13.58
C ALA A 188 -25.96 7.81 -13.03
N ASP A 189 -25.70 8.47 -11.92
CA ASP A 189 -26.64 9.39 -11.28
C ASP A 189 -25.99 10.76 -11.11
N PRO A 190 -26.38 11.77 -11.93
CA PRO A 190 -25.79 13.11 -11.90
C PRO A 190 -26.03 13.87 -10.60
N GLU A 191 -27.08 13.52 -9.84
CA GLU A 191 -27.35 14.16 -8.55
C GLU A 191 -26.42 13.65 -7.47
N ILE A 192 -25.95 12.39 -7.60
CA ILE A 192 -25.03 11.74 -6.67
C ILE A 192 -23.56 11.98 -7.09
N PHE A 193 -23.26 11.78 -8.37
CA PHE A 193 -21.90 11.93 -8.92
C PHE A 193 -21.69 13.29 -9.59
N LYS A 194 -21.95 14.39 -8.89
CA LYS A 194 -21.87 15.77 -9.41
C LYS A 194 -20.49 16.14 -9.98
N GLY A 195 -19.43 15.51 -9.46
CA GLY A 195 -18.04 15.71 -9.91
C GLY A 195 -17.58 14.76 -11.01
N GLY A 196 -18.45 13.88 -11.51
CA GLY A 196 -18.09 12.81 -12.44
C GLY A 196 -17.65 11.53 -11.72
N VAL A 197 -16.68 10.80 -12.29
CA VAL A 197 -16.16 9.56 -11.68
C VAL A 197 -15.48 9.86 -10.35
N PRO A 198 -15.94 9.27 -9.22
CA PRO A 198 -15.38 9.58 -7.91
C PRO A 198 -13.93 9.10 -7.79
N LEU A 199 -13.16 9.79 -6.96
CA LEU A 199 -11.87 9.29 -6.51
C LEU A 199 -12.11 8.14 -5.52
N VAL A 200 -11.76 6.92 -5.92
CA VAL A 200 -11.97 5.73 -5.09
C VAL A 200 -10.71 5.41 -4.30
N THR A 201 -10.84 5.31 -2.99
CA THR A 201 -9.78 4.80 -2.11
C THR A 201 -10.34 3.75 -1.16
N ALA A 202 -9.50 2.82 -0.72
CA ALA A 202 -9.89 1.79 0.22
C ALA A 202 -8.87 1.62 1.34
N VAL A 203 -9.35 1.36 2.55
CA VAL A 203 -8.52 0.87 3.64
C VAL A 203 -8.47 -0.65 3.52
N VAL A 204 -7.27 -1.19 3.39
CA VAL A 204 -7.07 -2.63 3.21
C VAL A 204 -6.12 -3.19 4.28
N GLU A 205 -6.32 -4.44 4.65
CA GLU A 205 -5.29 -5.25 5.28
C GLU A 205 -4.41 -5.82 4.17
N GLY A 206 -3.14 -5.44 4.21
CA GLY A 206 -2.21 -5.70 3.12
C GLY A 206 -1.87 -7.17 2.91
N ARG A 207 -0.74 -7.37 2.29
CA ARG A 207 -0.27 -8.65 1.77
C ARG A 207 -0.30 -9.75 2.82
N LYS A 208 -0.79 -10.92 2.41
CA LYS A 208 -0.64 -12.18 3.15
C LYS A 208 0.80 -12.67 3.03
N MET A 209 1.47 -12.85 4.14
CA MET A 209 2.87 -13.22 4.25
C MET A 209 3.09 -14.37 5.23
N GLN A 210 4.28 -14.97 5.21
CA GLN A 210 4.67 -16.00 6.15
C GLN A 210 5.10 -15.40 7.49
N ASN A 211 4.73 -16.05 8.60
CA ASN A 211 5.29 -15.73 9.90
C ASN A 211 6.65 -16.42 10.05
N VAL A 212 7.72 -15.63 10.09
CA VAL A 212 9.11 -16.13 10.19
C VAL A 212 9.30 -17.10 11.36
N SER A 213 8.59 -16.91 12.49
CA SER A 213 8.68 -17.81 13.65
C SER A 213 8.22 -19.24 13.34
N ASN A 214 7.33 -19.41 12.36
CA ASN A 214 6.72 -20.68 11.99
C ASN A 214 7.41 -21.36 10.80
N ILE A 215 8.47 -20.76 10.25
CA ILE A 215 9.19 -21.32 9.10
C ILE A 215 10.24 -22.32 9.60
N PHE A 216 10.29 -23.50 9.00
CA PHE A 216 11.31 -24.52 9.27
C PHE A 216 12.31 -24.56 8.11
N ALA A 217 13.60 -24.57 8.43
CA ALA A 217 14.65 -24.70 7.42
C ALA A 217 14.47 -26.02 6.63
N GLY A 218 14.63 -25.94 5.31
CA GLY A 218 14.41 -27.09 4.42
C GLY A 218 12.95 -27.37 4.07
N ALA A 219 11.99 -26.57 4.54
CA ALA A 219 10.60 -26.69 4.09
C ALA A 219 10.48 -26.36 2.60
N THR A 220 9.82 -27.25 1.85
CA THR A 220 9.57 -27.11 0.40
C THR A 220 8.23 -26.49 0.08
N ILE A 221 7.40 -26.23 1.09
CA ILE A 221 6.10 -25.57 0.99
C ILE A 221 6.10 -24.38 1.93
N PRO A 222 5.67 -23.19 1.47
CA PRO A 222 5.51 -22.04 2.34
C PRO A 222 4.60 -22.33 3.55
N SER A 223 4.89 -21.78 4.71
CA SER A 223 4.00 -21.86 5.87
C SER A 223 2.68 -21.14 5.57
N THR A 224 1.64 -21.39 6.38
CA THR A 224 0.35 -20.71 6.24
C THR A 224 0.55 -19.20 6.20
N LEU A 225 0.00 -18.58 5.13
CA LEU A 225 0.05 -17.13 4.97
C LEU A 225 -0.96 -16.45 5.89
N PHE A 226 -0.60 -15.30 6.42
CA PHE A 226 -1.48 -14.46 7.22
C PHE A 226 -1.35 -13.00 6.77
N SER A 227 -2.41 -12.22 6.91
CA SER A 227 -2.36 -10.76 6.85
C SER A 227 -2.37 -10.22 8.28
N ALA A 228 -1.79 -9.05 8.47
CA ALA A 228 -1.76 -8.38 9.75
C ALA A 228 -2.07 -6.91 9.57
N ALA A 229 -2.96 -6.39 10.43
CA ALA A 229 -3.27 -4.95 10.47
C ALA A 229 -2.04 -4.12 10.85
N ASP A 230 -1.12 -4.72 11.61
CA ASP A 230 0.17 -4.16 12.02
C ASP A 230 1.26 -5.18 11.69
N ALA A 231 1.84 -5.09 10.51
CA ALA A 231 2.82 -6.06 10.05
C ALA A 231 4.16 -5.93 10.79
N ASN A 232 4.76 -7.05 11.21
CA ASN A 232 6.10 -7.03 11.77
C ASN A 232 7.13 -6.82 10.66
N PRO A 233 8.06 -5.86 10.78
CA PRO A 233 9.02 -5.54 9.72
C PRO A 233 9.91 -6.71 9.29
N VAL A 234 10.20 -7.66 10.19
CA VAL A 234 11.02 -8.83 9.88
C VAL A 234 10.25 -9.82 8.99
N ASP A 235 8.94 -10.00 9.22
CA ASP A 235 8.09 -10.80 8.34
C ASP A 235 7.96 -10.14 6.95
N VAL A 236 7.80 -8.81 6.93
CA VAL A 236 7.76 -8.00 5.70
C VAL A 236 9.05 -8.15 4.91
N LEU A 237 10.20 -8.00 5.57
CA LEU A 237 11.50 -8.17 4.91
C LEU A 237 11.69 -9.57 4.35
N TYR A 238 11.30 -10.60 5.12
CA TYR A 238 11.38 -11.99 4.66
C TYR A 238 10.48 -12.22 3.43
N ASP A 239 9.22 -11.77 3.47
CA ASP A 239 8.30 -11.88 2.33
C ASP A 239 8.88 -11.17 1.10
N TYR A 240 9.41 -9.95 1.27
CA TYR A 240 9.98 -9.18 0.19
C TYR A 240 11.25 -9.83 -0.41
N LEU A 241 12.11 -10.41 0.42
CA LEU A 241 13.32 -11.11 -0.04
C LEU A 241 13.02 -12.45 -0.70
N SER A 242 12.03 -13.19 -0.19
CA SER A 242 11.69 -14.54 -0.68
C SER A 242 10.81 -14.54 -1.93
N ASN A 243 10.08 -13.47 -2.22
CA ASN A 243 9.11 -13.43 -3.31
C ASN A 243 9.79 -13.41 -4.69
N LEU A 244 9.33 -14.30 -5.61
CA LEU A 244 9.84 -14.39 -6.98
C LEU A 244 9.35 -13.27 -7.91
N ARG A 245 8.16 -12.73 -7.66
CA ARG A 245 7.49 -11.85 -8.61
C ARG A 245 7.95 -10.40 -8.48
N PHE A 246 8.15 -9.92 -7.25
CA PHE A 246 8.52 -8.54 -6.97
C PHE A 246 9.73 -8.39 -6.04
N GLY A 247 10.20 -9.47 -5.44
CA GLY A 247 11.32 -9.50 -4.51
C GLY A 247 12.59 -10.07 -5.12
N LYS A 248 13.44 -10.63 -4.26
CA LYS A 248 14.72 -11.23 -4.67
C LYS A 248 14.64 -12.72 -5.02
N GLY A 249 13.58 -13.41 -4.62
CA GLY A 249 13.42 -14.85 -4.83
C GLY A 249 14.44 -15.69 -4.05
N LEU A 250 14.99 -15.21 -2.95
CA LEU A 250 16.10 -15.84 -2.23
C LEU A 250 15.79 -17.25 -1.68
N GLU A 251 14.53 -17.55 -1.46
CA GLU A 251 14.08 -18.85 -0.96
C GLU A 251 13.64 -19.81 -2.09
N HIS A 252 14.17 -19.60 -3.31
CA HIS A 252 13.86 -20.44 -4.47
C HIS A 252 15.14 -20.95 -5.12
N ASP A 253 15.11 -22.21 -5.57
CA ASP A 253 16.18 -22.84 -6.33
C ASP A 253 16.19 -22.35 -7.80
N SER A 254 17.17 -22.82 -8.57
CA SER A 254 17.29 -22.50 -10.00
C SER A 254 16.10 -22.91 -10.87
N ASN A 255 15.23 -23.78 -10.35
CA ASN A 255 14.02 -24.26 -11.02
C ASN A 255 12.78 -23.50 -10.53
N GLY A 256 12.93 -22.54 -9.60
CA GLY A 256 11.85 -21.78 -9.00
C GLY A 256 11.09 -22.51 -7.90
N ASN A 257 11.61 -23.64 -7.38
CA ASN A 257 11.00 -24.34 -6.27
C ASN A 257 11.36 -23.65 -4.94
N TYR A 258 10.36 -23.46 -4.08
CA TYR A 258 10.57 -22.90 -2.74
C TYR A 258 11.37 -23.86 -1.85
N LEU A 259 12.37 -23.32 -1.16
CA LEU A 259 13.18 -24.03 -0.17
C LEU A 259 13.60 -23.07 0.95
N ALA A 260 12.94 -23.17 2.10
CA ALA A 260 13.18 -22.28 3.23
C ALA A 260 14.58 -22.42 3.81
N GLY A 261 15.26 -21.29 4.04
CA GLY A 261 16.64 -21.23 4.52
C GLY A 261 17.68 -21.50 3.44
N LEU A 262 17.31 -21.45 2.16
CA LEU A 262 18.26 -21.67 1.07
C LEU A 262 19.33 -20.55 0.99
N HIS A 263 18.90 -19.30 1.08
CA HIS A 263 19.78 -18.12 1.00
C HIS A 263 19.52 -17.11 2.14
N VAL A 264 18.56 -17.41 3.03
CA VAL A 264 18.23 -16.56 4.17
C VAL A 264 18.60 -17.29 5.47
N ASP A 265 19.35 -16.63 6.35
CA ASP A 265 19.61 -17.16 7.69
C ASP A 265 18.36 -17.02 8.57
N LEU A 266 17.54 -18.07 8.57
CA LEU A 266 16.31 -18.12 9.34
C LEU A 266 16.53 -17.96 10.86
N ALA A 267 17.70 -18.34 11.39
CA ALA A 267 18.01 -18.20 12.81
C ALA A 267 18.15 -16.72 13.17
N SER A 268 18.88 -15.95 12.36
CA SER A 268 19.01 -14.49 12.49
C SER A 268 17.67 -13.78 12.34
N PHE A 269 16.85 -14.15 11.35
CA PHE A 269 15.51 -13.59 11.17
C PHE A 269 14.60 -13.85 12.38
N LYS A 270 14.60 -15.08 12.93
CA LYS A 270 13.83 -15.42 14.14
C LYS A 270 14.30 -14.61 15.35
N ALA A 271 15.62 -14.48 15.53
CA ALA A 271 16.18 -13.67 16.61
C ALA A 271 15.83 -12.18 16.49
N ALA A 272 15.89 -11.62 15.28
CA ALA A 272 15.49 -10.25 15.00
C ALA A 272 13.99 -10.05 15.28
N LYS A 273 13.13 -11.00 14.88
CA LYS A 273 11.70 -10.93 15.14
C LYS A 273 11.35 -10.90 16.63
N ILE A 274 12.05 -11.68 17.46
CA ILE A 274 11.86 -11.64 18.92
C ILE A 274 12.16 -10.24 19.46
N LYS A 275 13.20 -9.57 18.95
CA LYS A 275 13.58 -8.22 19.37
C LYS A 275 12.60 -7.14 18.90
N THR A 276 11.96 -7.33 17.75
CA THR A 276 11.08 -6.34 17.11
C THR A 276 9.60 -6.53 17.45
N PHE A 277 9.21 -7.65 18.04
CA PHE A 277 7.84 -8.16 18.10
C PHE A 277 6.78 -7.17 18.60
N ASN A 278 7.07 -6.37 19.63
CA ASN A 278 6.09 -5.42 20.19
C ASN A 278 6.45 -3.95 19.95
N PHE A 279 7.57 -3.68 19.28
CA PHE A 279 8.12 -2.33 19.21
C PHE A 279 8.02 -1.71 17.83
N PHE A 280 8.09 -2.53 16.78
CA PHE A 280 8.12 -2.04 15.40
C PHE A 280 6.98 -2.62 14.57
N LYS A 281 6.34 -1.77 13.79
CA LYS A 281 5.21 -2.13 12.92
C LYS A 281 5.34 -1.40 11.60
N ILE A 282 4.98 -2.06 10.51
CA ILE A 282 4.88 -1.48 9.17
C ILE A 282 3.41 -1.45 8.77
N ASN A 283 2.94 -0.25 8.39
CA ASN A 283 1.67 -0.02 7.74
C ASN A 283 1.93 0.93 6.56
N GLY A 284 2.03 0.40 5.34
CA GLY A 284 2.41 1.23 4.22
C GLY A 284 2.49 0.49 2.90
N VAL A 285 3.07 1.16 1.94
CA VAL A 285 3.15 0.77 0.54
C VAL A 285 4.59 0.68 0.11
N VAL A 286 4.97 -0.44 -0.50
CA VAL A 286 6.27 -0.63 -1.16
C VAL A 286 6.05 -0.54 -2.66
N PRO A 287 6.62 0.49 -3.34
CA PRO A 287 6.44 0.67 -4.77
C PRO A 287 7.22 -0.37 -5.58
N THR A 288 6.57 -1.00 -6.55
CA THR A 288 7.23 -1.95 -7.46
C THR A 288 8.08 -1.28 -8.54
N SER A 289 7.97 0.03 -8.69
CA SER A 289 8.78 0.85 -9.63
C SER A 289 10.12 1.30 -9.05
N GLN A 290 10.32 1.14 -7.75
CA GLN A 290 11.55 1.52 -7.06
C GLN A 290 12.57 0.36 -7.09
N PRO A 291 13.89 0.63 -7.11
CA PRO A 291 14.91 -0.40 -7.02
C PRO A 291 14.72 -1.26 -5.75
N ILE A 292 14.93 -2.58 -5.89
CA ILE A 292 14.75 -3.53 -4.78
C ILE A 292 15.60 -3.16 -3.56
N TYR A 293 16.81 -2.66 -3.79
CA TYR A 293 17.72 -2.26 -2.71
C TYR A 293 17.17 -1.11 -1.87
N ASP A 294 16.55 -0.12 -2.52
CA ASP A 294 15.96 1.03 -1.84
C ASP A 294 14.75 0.60 -0.98
N ASN A 295 13.91 -0.29 -1.52
CA ASN A 295 12.81 -0.88 -0.77
C ASN A 295 13.30 -1.68 0.45
N ILE A 296 14.38 -2.46 0.32
CA ILE A 296 14.98 -3.17 1.45
C ILE A 296 15.46 -2.19 2.51
N ASN A 297 16.13 -1.10 2.13
CA ASN A 297 16.60 -0.08 3.06
C ASN A 297 15.43 0.60 3.80
N GLU A 298 14.35 0.96 3.11
CA GLU A 298 13.16 1.54 3.75
C GLU A 298 12.53 0.57 4.77
N ILE A 299 12.46 -0.73 4.45
CA ILE A 299 11.98 -1.74 5.39
C ILE A 299 12.93 -1.86 6.60
N LEU A 300 14.26 -1.85 6.38
CA LEU A 300 15.25 -1.89 7.46
C LEU A 300 15.20 -0.63 8.34
N GLU A 301 15.05 0.55 7.76
CA GLU A 301 14.90 1.81 8.49
C GLU A 301 13.68 1.81 9.41
N SER A 302 12.59 1.15 9.02
CA SER A 302 11.37 1.02 9.85
C SER A 302 11.61 0.30 11.18
N MET A 303 12.71 -0.44 11.32
CA MET A 303 13.13 -1.15 12.53
C MET A 303 14.51 -0.67 13.05
N ASN A 304 14.93 0.55 12.71
CA ASN A 304 16.23 1.14 13.06
C ASN A 304 17.46 0.30 12.63
N GLY A 305 17.33 -0.43 11.52
CA GLY A 305 18.41 -1.25 10.99
C GLY A 305 18.84 -2.43 11.91
N VAL A 306 17.93 -2.96 12.69
CA VAL A 306 18.19 -4.03 13.67
C VAL A 306 18.22 -5.42 12.99
N LEU A 307 19.01 -5.58 11.94
CA LEU A 307 19.33 -6.93 11.44
C LEU A 307 20.82 -7.22 11.59
#